data_b09b8e560d7b3acf0afb53fdf577d6fd
#
_entry.id   b09b8e560d7b3acf0afb53fdf577d6fd
#
_cell.length_a   1.000
_cell.length_b   1.000
_cell.length_c   1.000
_cell.angle_alpha   90.00
_cell.angle_beta   90.00
_cell.angle_gamma   90.00
#
_symmetry.space_group_name_H-M   'P 1'
#
loop_
_entity.id
_entity.type
_entity.pdbx_description
1 polymer ?
#
loop_
_entity_poly.entity_id
_entity_poly.type
_entity_poly.pdbx_seq_one_letter_code
_entity_poly.pdbx_strand_id
1 'polypeptide(L)'
;MNQRIIPFQPNSYYHVYNRGHNKQAIFLNHKDYARYLKRLKEYLGKHNVTLLAYCLMPNHVHLLLYQKGEEPIDRFMHRLHTAFTMYFNKKYERVGAVFQGRFKAKLIETDEYLLHVSRYIHINPIEILRAQGRALSSQLETYPWSSYGEYVNSRSDRLCDPKIILDYFSKSPLQGKTTYRSFVTDYLGIANTERLREISSGSF
;
A
#
# COMPACT_ATOMS: atom_id res chain seq x y z
N MET A 1 -22.82 13.64 -1.22
CA MET A 1 -22.20 12.31 -1.28
C MET A 1 -21.41 12.23 -2.58
N ASN A 2 -20.08 12.18 -2.55
CA ASN A 2 -19.32 11.96 -3.78
C ASN A 2 -19.46 10.49 -4.16
N GLN A 3 -20.37 10.23 -5.11
CA GLN A 3 -20.47 8.94 -5.77
C GLN A 3 -19.16 8.68 -6.53
N ARG A 4 -18.63 7.46 -6.42
CA ARG A 4 -17.50 7.03 -7.23
C ARG A 4 -17.95 7.03 -8.70
N ILE A 5 -17.28 7.81 -9.54
CA ILE A 5 -17.68 8.05 -10.93
C ILE A 5 -17.42 6.81 -11.81
N ILE A 6 -16.49 5.94 -11.41
CA ILE A 6 -16.15 4.73 -12.18
C ILE A 6 -16.45 3.50 -11.33
N PRO A 7 -17.30 2.57 -11.81
CA PRO A 7 -17.55 1.30 -11.13
C PRO A 7 -16.27 0.47 -11.11
N PHE A 8 -16.11 -0.37 -10.08
CA PHE A 8 -15.02 -1.34 -10.05
C PHE A 8 -15.22 -2.37 -11.17
N GLN A 9 -14.15 -2.57 -11.94
CA GLN A 9 -14.16 -3.49 -13.09
C GLN A 9 -13.51 -4.83 -12.68
N PRO A 10 -14.04 -5.96 -13.16
CA PRO A 10 -13.41 -7.26 -12.96
C PRO A 10 -12.03 -7.31 -13.62
N ASN A 11 -11.18 -8.17 -13.08
CA ASN A 11 -9.84 -8.41 -13.59
C ASN A 11 -8.98 -7.14 -13.75
N SER A 12 -9.10 -6.22 -12.81
CA SER A 12 -8.45 -4.90 -12.87
C SER A 12 -7.62 -4.61 -11.64
N TYR A 13 -6.60 -3.80 -11.80
CA TYR A 13 -5.70 -3.36 -10.75
C TYR A 13 -6.14 -2.02 -10.17
N TYR A 14 -5.99 -1.88 -8.85
CA TYR A 14 -6.37 -0.67 -8.14
C TYR A 14 -5.33 -0.27 -7.11
N HIS A 15 -4.90 0.99 -7.15
CA HIS A 15 -4.26 1.62 -6.03
C HIS A 15 -5.33 2.10 -5.06
N VAL A 16 -5.40 1.47 -3.90
CA VAL A 16 -6.36 1.80 -2.84
C VAL A 16 -5.63 2.44 -1.68
N TYR A 17 -6.19 3.54 -1.18
CA TYR A 17 -5.60 4.24 -0.05
C TYR A 17 -6.66 4.92 0.82
N ASN A 18 -6.31 5.12 2.09
CA ASN A 18 -7.11 5.90 3.02
C ASN A 18 -6.21 6.48 4.12
N ARG A 19 -6.64 7.59 4.70
CA ARG A 19 -5.91 8.22 5.79
C ARG A 19 -6.79 8.41 7.03
N GLY A 20 -6.16 8.63 8.16
CA GLY A 20 -6.84 8.98 9.41
C GLY A 20 -7.62 10.28 9.31
N HIS A 21 -8.74 10.33 10.02
CA HIS A 21 -9.54 11.54 10.16
C HIS A 21 -8.65 12.67 10.69
N ASN A 22 -8.76 13.86 10.11
CA ASN A 22 -7.88 15.02 10.40
C ASN A 22 -6.37 14.69 10.35
N LYS A 23 -5.96 13.78 9.46
CA LYS A 23 -4.57 13.30 9.34
C LYS A 23 -3.99 12.67 10.62
N GLN A 24 -4.84 12.36 11.59
CA GLN A 24 -4.41 11.72 12.83
C GLN A 24 -3.86 10.31 12.60
N ALA A 25 -2.99 9.86 13.51
CA ALA A 25 -2.48 8.51 13.47
C ALA A 25 -3.61 7.49 13.68
N ILE A 26 -3.59 6.44 12.86
CA ILE A 26 -4.47 5.29 12.91
C ILE A 26 -3.75 4.04 13.41
N PHE A 27 -2.43 4.10 13.51
CA PHE A 27 -1.60 3.08 14.14
C PHE A 27 -0.76 3.76 15.23
N LEU A 28 -1.08 3.53 16.49
CA LEU A 28 -0.41 4.15 17.63
C LEU A 28 0.70 3.27 18.21
N ASN A 29 0.66 1.97 17.94
CA ASN A 29 1.69 1.01 18.32
C ASN A 29 1.68 -0.22 17.43
N HIS A 30 2.69 -1.08 17.59
CA HIS A 30 2.88 -2.31 16.79
C HIS A 30 1.65 -3.24 16.79
N LYS A 31 0.87 -3.29 17.88
CA LYS A 31 -0.33 -4.14 17.95
C LYS A 31 -1.43 -3.68 16.98
N ASP A 32 -1.48 -2.40 16.65
CA ASP A 32 -2.46 -1.86 15.71
C ASP A 32 -2.14 -2.29 14.28
N TYR A 33 -0.87 -2.16 13.88
CA TYR A 33 -0.40 -2.65 12.58
C TYR A 33 -0.62 -4.17 12.44
N ALA A 34 -0.21 -4.93 13.45
CA ALA A 34 -0.40 -6.37 13.44
C ALA A 34 -1.89 -6.76 13.35
N ARG A 35 -2.77 -6.01 14.04
CA ARG A 35 -4.23 -6.23 13.96
C ARG A 35 -4.75 -5.95 12.55
N TYR A 36 -4.29 -4.86 11.91
CA TYR A 36 -4.69 -4.53 10.56
C TYR A 36 -4.25 -5.61 9.57
N LEU A 37 -2.97 -6.02 9.60
CA LEU A 37 -2.43 -7.08 8.74
C LEU A 37 -3.13 -8.42 8.97
N LYS A 38 -3.44 -8.78 10.22
CA LYS A 38 -4.22 -9.99 10.52
C LYS A 38 -5.59 -9.96 9.86
N ARG A 39 -6.32 -8.84 9.95
CA ARG A 39 -7.62 -8.68 9.30
C ARG A 39 -7.52 -8.64 7.78
N LEU A 40 -6.49 -7.97 7.27
CA LEU A 40 -6.20 -7.94 5.84
C LEU A 40 -6.03 -9.38 5.31
N LYS A 41 -5.19 -10.20 5.93
CA LYS A 41 -4.98 -11.61 5.58
C LYS A 41 -6.27 -12.43 5.62
N GLU A 42 -7.05 -12.26 6.69
CA GLU A 42 -8.32 -12.96 6.88
C GLU A 42 -9.33 -12.63 5.77
N TYR A 43 -9.43 -11.36 5.39
CA TYR A 43 -10.39 -10.93 4.36
C TYR A 43 -9.91 -11.22 2.94
N LEU A 44 -8.61 -11.22 2.66
CA LEU A 44 -8.07 -11.70 1.38
C LEU A 44 -8.50 -13.15 1.10
N GLY A 45 -8.55 -14.00 2.12
CA GLY A 45 -9.02 -15.39 1.99
C GLY A 45 -10.53 -15.54 1.78
N LYS A 46 -11.32 -14.48 1.98
CA LYS A 46 -12.79 -14.51 1.88
C LYS A 46 -13.35 -13.76 0.67
N HIS A 47 -12.52 -13.03 -0.05
CA HIS A 47 -12.90 -12.22 -1.19
C HIS A 47 -12.00 -12.51 -2.38
N ASN A 48 -12.52 -12.33 -3.58
CA ASN A 48 -11.78 -12.51 -4.83
C ASN A 48 -10.83 -11.34 -5.10
N VAL A 49 -9.93 -11.08 -4.16
CA VAL A 49 -8.94 -10.00 -4.21
C VAL A 49 -7.55 -10.55 -3.96
N THR A 50 -6.58 -10.15 -4.78
CA THR A 50 -5.17 -10.42 -4.54
C THR A 50 -4.48 -9.14 -4.08
N LEU A 51 -3.72 -9.22 -3.00
CA LEU A 51 -2.84 -8.15 -2.56
C LEU A 51 -1.51 -8.28 -3.28
N LEU A 52 -1.13 -7.25 -4.04
CA LEU A 52 0.15 -7.21 -4.75
C LEU A 52 1.22 -6.46 -3.93
N ALA A 53 0.88 -5.31 -3.36
CA ALA A 53 1.78 -4.57 -2.50
C ALA A 53 1.01 -3.82 -1.41
N TYR A 54 1.69 -3.53 -0.29
CA TYR A 54 1.14 -2.66 0.76
C TYR A 54 2.21 -1.84 1.45
N CYS A 55 1.77 -0.72 2.02
CA CYS A 55 2.50 0.05 3.01
C CYS A 55 1.52 0.64 4.02
N LEU A 56 1.76 0.39 5.30
CA LEU A 56 1.01 0.97 6.40
C LEU A 56 1.87 2.06 7.05
N MET A 57 1.42 3.30 6.93
CA MET A 57 2.04 4.46 7.52
C MET A 57 1.30 4.84 8.80
N PRO A 58 1.89 5.57 9.75
CA PRO A 58 1.23 5.87 11.02
C PRO A 58 -0.18 6.44 10.88
N ASN A 59 -0.44 7.24 9.86
CA ASN A 59 -1.71 7.93 9.66
C ASN A 59 -2.43 7.59 8.34
N HIS A 60 -1.90 6.67 7.54
CA HIS A 60 -2.54 6.28 6.28
C HIS A 60 -2.12 4.88 5.83
N VAL A 61 -2.86 4.32 4.88
CA VAL A 61 -2.61 3.00 4.30
C VAL A 61 -2.60 3.09 2.78
N HIS A 62 -1.71 2.32 2.15
CA HIS A 62 -1.68 2.09 0.71
C HIS A 62 -1.71 0.59 0.44
N LEU A 63 -2.59 0.18 -0.46
CA LEU A 63 -2.73 -1.20 -0.93
C LEU A 63 -2.73 -1.19 -2.47
N LEU A 64 -2.01 -2.11 -3.08
CA LEU A 64 -2.12 -2.42 -4.50
C LEU A 64 -2.89 -3.72 -4.61
N LEU A 65 -4.10 -3.66 -5.16
CA LEU A 65 -5.05 -4.76 -5.21
C LEU A 65 -5.33 -5.16 -6.65
N TYR A 66 -5.47 -6.46 -6.88
CA TYR A 66 -6.04 -7.02 -8.09
C TYR A 66 -7.42 -7.60 -7.76
N GLN A 67 -8.45 -7.09 -8.42
CA GLN A 67 -9.82 -7.61 -8.32
C GLN A 67 -9.99 -8.78 -9.28
N LYS A 68 -10.22 -9.98 -8.74
CA LYS A 68 -10.54 -11.16 -9.54
C LYS A 68 -12.05 -11.27 -9.72
N GLY A 69 -12.52 -11.25 -10.96
CA GLY A 69 -13.94 -11.41 -11.27
C GLY A 69 -14.82 -10.24 -10.81
N GLU A 70 -16.11 -10.52 -10.68
CA GLU A 70 -17.17 -9.50 -10.59
C GLU A 70 -17.35 -8.89 -9.19
N GLU A 71 -16.87 -9.54 -8.12
CA GLU A 71 -17.05 -8.99 -6.77
C GLU A 71 -16.20 -7.73 -6.58
N PRO A 72 -16.84 -6.56 -6.33
CA PRO A 72 -16.10 -5.31 -6.19
C PRO A 72 -15.22 -5.30 -4.93
N ILE A 73 -14.00 -4.73 -5.04
CA ILE A 73 -13.11 -4.52 -3.90
C ILE A 73 -13.74 -3.64 -2.80
N ASP A 74 -14.82 -3.00 -3.09
CA ASP A 74 -15.61 -2.17 -2.18
C ASP A 74 -16.07 -2.95 -0.95
N ARG A 75 -16.57 -4.16 -1.13
CA ARG A 75 -17.02 -5.04 -0.03
C ARG A 75 -15.84 -5.45 0.86
N PHE A 76 -14.73 -5.83 0.24
CA PHE A 76 -13.50 -6.16 0.93
C PHE A 76 -13.01 -4.99 1.78
N MET A 77 -12.86 -3.81 1.19
CA MET A 77 -12.37 -2.62 1.88
C MET A 77 -13.32 -2.14 2.97
N HIS A 78 -14.62 -2.18 2.71
CA HIS A 78 -15.61 -1.81 3.72
C HIS A 78 -15.48 -2.69 4.97
N ARG A 79 -15.44 -4.02 4.80
CA ARG A 79 -15.28 -4.96 5.93
C ARG A 79 -13.97 -4.76 6.67
N LEU A 80 -12.86 -4.58 5.95
CA LEU A 80 -11.54 -4.37 6.53
C LEU A 80 -11.52 -3.10 7.40
N HIS A 81 -11.96 -1.97 6.84
CA HIS A 81 -11.94 -0.69 7.55
C HIS A 81 -12.94 -0.65 8.71
N THR A 82 -14.13 -1.24 8.56
CA THR A 82 -15.11 -1.34 9.64
C THR A 82 -14.55 -2.16 10.80
N ALA A 83 -14.00 -3.34 10.53
CA ALA A 83 -13.42 -4.20 11.57
C ALA A 83 -12.24 -3.53 12.29
N PHE A 84 -11.41 -2.77 11.56
CA PHE A 84 -10.32 -2.02 12.16
C PHE A 84 -10.83 -0.83 12.99
N THR A 85 -11.80 -0.08 12.50
CA THR A 85 -12.42 1.04 13.24
C THR A 85 -13.03 0.57 14.55
N MET A 86 -13.78 -0.53 14.54
CA MET A 86 -14.36 -1.12 15.76
C MET A 86 -13.26 -1.51 16.76
N TYR A 87 -12.21 -2.16 16.31
CA TYR A 87 -11.06 -2.54 17.14
C TYR A 87 -10.39 -1.30 17.75
N PHE A 88 -10.09 -0.29 16.92
CA PHE A 88 -9.39 0.92 17.33
C PHE A 88 -10.20 1.71 18.35
N ASN A 89 -11.49 1.93 18.08
CA ASN A 89 -12.38 2.65 18.97
C ASN A 89 -12.55 1.93 20.31
N LYS A 90 -12.74 0.60 20.28
CA LYS A 90 -12.81 -0.19 21.53
C LYS A 90 -11.52 -0.11 22.35
N LYS A 91 -10.35 -0.21 21.68
CA LYS A 91 -9.05 -0.23 22.37
C LYS A 91 -8.68 1.10 23.00
N TYR A 92 -9.06 2.20 22.35
CA TYR A 92 -8.68 3.56 22.77
C TYR A 92 -9.85 4.38 23.34
N GLU A 93 -10.96 3.70 23.67
CA GLU A 93 -12.15 4.30 24.25
C GLU A 93 -12.66 5.51 23.46
N ARG A 94 -12.66 5.39 22.12
CA ARG A 94 -13.04 6.46 21.20
C ARG A 94 -14.38 6.15 20.52
N VAL A 95 -15.02 7.21 20.04
CA VAL A 95 -16.21 7.14 19.20
C VAL A 95 -15.97 7.84 17.86
N GLY A 96 -16.75 7.48 16.84
CA GLY A 96 -16.73 8.13 15.54
C GLY A 96 -15.75 7.51 14.55
N ALA A 97 -15.49 8.26 13.49
CA ALA A 97 -14.69 7.79 12.36
C ALA A 97 -13.19 7.76 12.70
N VAL A 98 -12.52 6.66 12.37
CA VAL A 98 -11.05 6.53 12.41
C VAL A 98 -10.44 7.01 11.10
N PHE A 99 -11.06 6.68 9.98
CA PHE A 99 -10.63 7.11 8.65
C PHE A 99 -11.37 8.36 8.18
N GLN A 100 -10.74 9.13 7.30
CA GLN A 100 -11.31 10.33 6.69
C GLN A 100 -12.31 9.96 5.58
N GLY A 101 -13.44 9.36 5.96
CA GLY A 101 -14.47 8.91 5.03
C GLY A 101 -14.14 7.61 4.31
N ARG A 102 -14.76 7.41 3.16
CA ARG A 102 -14.54 6.21 2.32
C ARG A 102 -13.12 6.20 1.76
N PHE A 103 -12.56 4.98 1.60
CA PHE A 103 -11.27 4.82 0.92
C PHE A 103 -11.33 5.35 -0.52
N LYS A 104 -10.21 5.79 -1.02
CA LYS A 104 -10.03 6.17 -2.42
C LYS A 104 -9.43 4.99 -3.19
N ALA A 105 -9.79 4.86 -4.46
CA ALA A 105 -9.22 3.87 -5.35
C ALA A 105 -8.99 4.50 -6.72
N LYS A 106 -7.83 4.26 -7.31
CA LYS A 106 -7.47 4.66 -8.65
C LYS A 106 -7.25 3.42 -9.51
N LEU A 107 -7.97 3.30 -10.63
CA LEU A 107 -7.77 2.26 -11.62
C LEU A 107 -6.37 2.37 -12.22
N ILE A 108 -5.73 1.23 -12.44
CA ILE A 108 -4.41 1.13 -13.07
C ILE A 108 -4.62 0.43 -14.42
N GLU A 109 -4.38 1.17 -15.49
CA GLU A 109 -4.72 0.74 -16.85
C GLU A 109 -3.53 0.26 -17.65
N THR A 110 -2.29 0.55 -17.19
CA THR A 110 -1.06 0.16 -17.90
C THR A 110 -0.08 -0.55 -16.98
N ASP A 111 0.70 -1.44 -17.56
CA ASP A 111 1.75 -2.18 -16.84
C ASP A 111 2.83 -1.25 -16.28
N GLU A 112 3.20 -0.22 -17.05
CA GLU A 112 4.16 0.77 -16.59
C GLU A 112 3.65 1.48 -15.33
N TYR A 113 2.38 1.90 -15.35
CA TYR A 113 1.78 2.55 -14.18
C TYR A 113 1.65 1.59 -12.99
N LEU A 114 1.37 0.30 -13.25
CA LEU A 114 1.34 -0.74 -12.21
C LEU A 114 2.69 -0.85 -11.48
N LEU A 115 3.79 -0.87 -12.24
CA LEU A 115 5.13 -0.93 -11.67
C LEU A 115 5.49 0.36 -10.91
N HIS A 116 5.16 1.53 -11.47
CA HIS A 116 5.37 2.81 -10.80
C HIS A 116 4.60 2.90 -9.47
N VAL A 117 3.34 2.44 -9.43
CA VAL A 117 2.54 2.42 -8.20
C VAL A 117 3.11 1.45 -7.17
N SER A 118 3.58 0.28 -7.59
CA SER A 118 4.22 -0.67 -6.67
C SER A 118 5.45 -0.05 -6.00
N ARG A 119 6.32 0.61 -6.77
CA ARG A 119 7.47 1.36 -6.26
C ARG A 119 7.03 2.48 -5.32
N TYR A 120 6.07 3.30 -5.74
CA TYR A 120 5.53 4.39 -4.91
C TYR A 120 5.08 3.89 -3.54
N ILE A 121 4.34 2.78 -3.48
CA ILE A 121 3.89 2.17 -2.22
C ILE A 121 5.08 1.77 -1.35
N HIS A 122 6.11 1.19 -1.92
CA HIS A 122 7.26 0.70 -1.16
C HIS A 122 8.20 1.80 -0.68
N ILE A 123 8.25 2.96 -1.35
CA ILE A 123 9.08 4.09 -0.92
C ILE A 123 8.37 5.03 0.08
N ASN A 124 7.07 4.86 0.34
CA ASN A 124 6.34 5.70 1.30
C ASN A 124 7.04 5.88 2.66
N PRO A 125 7.70 4.86 3.26
CA PRO A 125 8.35 5.03 4.54
C PRO A 125 9.55 6.00 4.55
N ILE A 126 10.04 6.42 3.39
CA ILE A 126 11.26 7.23 3.27
C ILE A 126 11.20 8.51 4.08
N GLU A 127 10.07 9.21 4.07
CA GLU A 127 9.94 10.47 4.81
C GLU A 127 10.14 10.26 6.33
N ILE A 128 9.55 9.17 6.87
CA ILE A 128 9.73 8.82 8.28
C ILE A 128 11.17 8.41 8.56
N LEU A 129 11.76 7.60 7.68
CA LEU A 129 13.13 7.11 7.84
C LEU A 129 14.16 8.24 7.76
N ARG A 130 13.95 9.21 6.86
CA ARG A 130 14.78 10.44 6.76
C ARG A 130 14.71 11.27 8.03
N ALA A 131 13.52 11.49 8.56
CA ALA A 131 13.34 12.23 9.81
C ALA A 131 14.05 11.57 11.00
N GLN A 132 14.33 10.26 10.93
CA GLN A 132 15.07 9.51 11.94
C GLN A 132 16.59 9.44 11.68
N GLY A 133 17.12 10.16 10.67
CA GLY A 133 18.55 10.21 10.35
C GLY A 133 19.14 8.89 9.83
N ARG A 134 18.34 8.03 9.25
CA ARG A 134 18.72 6.66 8.91
C ARG A 134 19.07 6.49 7.43
N ALA A 135 19.97 5.53 7.07
CA ALA A 135 20.33 5.18 5.69
C ALA A 135 19.17 4.49 4.95
N LEU A 136 18.75 5.07 3.80
CA LEU A 136 17.42 4.85 3.22
C LEU A 136 17.17 3.46 2.62
N SER A 137 18.14 2.86 1.92
CA SER A 137 17.88 1.64 1.14
C SER A 137 17.71 0.38 2.00
N SER A 138 18.64 0.13 2.92
CA SER A 138 18.59 -1.05 3.80
C SER A 138 17.42 -1.01 4.77
N GLN A 139 16.94 0.17 5.10
CA GLN A 139 15.85 0.35 6.05
C GLN A 139 14.46 0.26 5.44
N LEU A 140 14.31 0.55 4.14
CA LEU A 140 13.09 0.18 3.42
C LEU A 140 12.85 -1.33 3.46
N GLU A 141 13.92 -2.13 3.34
CA GLU A 141 13.84 -3.59 3.38
C GLU A 141 13.39 -4.11 4.75
N THR A 142 13.82 -3.43 5.80
CA THR A 142 13.52 -3.80 7.18
C THR A 142 12.30 -3.09 7.77
N TYR A 143 11.66 -2.17 7.02
CA TYR A 143 10.43 -1.54 7.48
C TYR A 143 9.30 -2.58 7.60
N PRO A 144 8.85 -2.89 8.83
CA PRO A 144 8.05 -4.10 9.06
C PRO A 144 6.61 -3.99 8.54
N TRP A 145 6.16 -2.78 8.23
CA TRP A 145 4.79 -2.49 7.83
C TRP A 145 4.63 -2.22 6.33
N SER A 146 5.59 -2.70 5.54
CA SER A 146 5.57 -2.67 4.07
C SER A 146 5.86 -4.05 3.52
N SER A 147 5.33 -4.34 2.33
CA SER A 147 5.64 -5.56 1.58
C SER A 147 6.99 -5.51 0.86
N TYR A 148 7.75 -4.42 0.93
CA TYR A 148 9.02 -4.32 0.20
C TYR A 148 9.99 -5.45 0.53
N GLY A 149 10.10 -5.82 1.81
CA GLY A 149 10.92 -6.96 2.24
C GLY A 149 10.52 -8.29 1.62
N GLU A 150 9.22 -8.48 1.29
CA GLU A 150 8.73 -9.68 0.59
C GLU A 150 9.20 -9.73 -0.87
N TYR A 151 9.38 -8.56 -1.51
CA TYR A 151 9.83 -8.41 -2.90
C TYR A 151 11.33 -8.64 -3.08
N VAL A 152 12.12 -8.26 -2.09
CA VAL A 152 13.59 -8.36 -2.15
C VAL A 152 14.15 -9.55 -1.37
N ASN A 153 13.26 -10.49 -0.95
CA ASN A 153 13.58 -11.71 -0.22
C ASN A 153 14.29 -11.47 1.13
N SER A 154 14.10 -10.29 1.75
CA SER A 154 14.57 -10.03 3.12
C SER A 154 13.58 -10.55 4.17
N ARG A 155 12.39 -11.00 3.76
CA ARG A 155 11.34 -11.55 4.61
C ARG A 155 10.66 -12.76 3.97
N SER A 156 10.43 -13.82 4.75
CA SER A 156 9.84 -15.10 4.28
C SER A 156 8.34 -15.20 4.50
N ASP A 157 7.78 -14.46 5.46
CA ASP A 157 6.35 -14.45 5.79
C ASP A 157 5.57 -13.57 4.81
N ARG A 158 5.26 -14.12 3.65
CA ARG A 158 4.59 -13.38 2.57
C ARG A 158 3.09 -13.23 2.83
N LEU A 159 2.62 -12.01 2.74
CA LEU A 159 1.21 -11.66 2.68
C LEU A 159 0.77 -11.30 1.26
N CYS A 160 1.68 -10.76 0.46
CA CYS A 160 1.46 -10.39 -0.93
C CYS A 160 1.74 -11.54 -1.90
N ASP A 161 1.14 -11.45 -3.08
CA ASP A 161 1.58 -12.16 -4.27
C ASP A 161 2.41 -11.20 -5.16
N PRO A 162 3.74 -11.19 -5.03
CA PRO A 162 4.59 -10.29 -5.78
C PRO A 162 4.84 -10.75 -7.22
N LYS A 163 4.41 -11.99 -7.57
CA LYS A 163 4.78 -12.65 -8.82
C LYS A 163 4.45 -11.81 -10.05
N ILE A 164 3.25 -11.25 -10.10
CA ILE A 164 2.79 -10.42 -11.23
C ILE A 164 3.78 -9.27 -11.48
N ILE A 165 4.24 -8.60 -10.43
CA ILE A 165 5.19 -7.48 -10.53
C ILE A 165 6.59 -7.96 -10.84
N LEU A 166 7.06 -9.02 -10.18
CA LEU A 166 8.44 -9.51 -10.35
C LEU A 166 8.68 -10.14 -11.71
N ASP A 167 7.66 -10.72 -12.33
CA ASP A 167 7.75 -11.31 -13.68
C ASP A 167 8.17 -10.27 -14.74
N TYR A 168 7.84 -8.98 -14.57
CA TYR A 168 8.30 -7.92 -15.48
C TYR A 168 9.83 -7.73 -15.45
N PHE A 169 10.47 -7.98 -14.33
CA PHE A 169 11.93 -7.83 -14.17
C PHE A 169 12.70 -9.06 -14.63
N SER A 170 12.06 -10.23 -14.65
CA SER A 170 12.67 -11.47 -15.13
C SER A 170 12.54 -11.65 -16.64
N LYS A 171 11.43 -11.20 -17.23
CA LYS A 171 11.11 -11.40 -18.65
C LYS A 171 11.53 -10.25 -19.56
N SER A 172 11.51 -9.02 -19.06
CA SER A 172 11.84 -7.81 -19.81
C SER A 172 12.39 -6.77 -18.84
N PRO A 173 13.72 -6.63 -18.73
CA PRO A 173 14.31 -5.64 -17.85
C PRO A 173 13.86 -4.23 -18.24
N LEU A 174 12.99 -3.62 -17.45
CA LEU A 174 12.50 -2.26 -17.69
C LEU A 174 13.65 -1.26 -17.53
N GLN A 175 13.89 -0.44 -18.55
CA GLN A 175 14.89 0.63 -18.52
C GLN A 175 16.29 0.15 -18.10
N GLY A 176 16.68 -1.07 -18.48
CA GLY A 176 17.97 -1.65 -18.10
C GLY A 176 18.07 -2.12 -16.64
N LYS A 177 16.97 -2.14 -15.90
CA LYS A 177 16.92 -2.63 -14.51
C LYS A 177 16.74 -4.15 -14.51
N THR A 178 17.67 -4.86 -13.92
CA THR A 178 17.64 -6.33 -13.84
C THR A 178 16.83 -6.85 -12.66
N THR A 179 16.57 -6.03 -11.64
CA THR A 179 15.87 -6.43 -10.42
C THR A 179 14.89 -5.37 -9.93
N TYR A 180 13.87 -5.82 -9.20
CA TYR A 180 12.96 -4.90 -8.53
C TYR A 180 13.68 -4.01 -7.49
N ARG A 181 14.71 -4.54 -6.84
CA ARG A 181 15.55 -3.78 -5.90
C ARG A 181 16.21 -2.58 -6.59
N SER A 182 16.88 -2.81 -7.73
CA SER A 182 17.50 -1.71 -8.49
C SER A 182 16.48 -0.70 -9.00
N PHE A 183 15.30 -1.16 -9.44
CA PHE A 183 14.19 -0.29 -9.86
C PHE A 183 13.72 0.67 -8.75
N VAL A 184 13.73 0.22 -7.49
CA VAL A 184 13.37 1.04 -6.34
C VAL A 184 14.54 1.93 -5.90
N THR A 185 15.76 1.38 -5.77
CA THR A 185 16.91 2.11 -5.20
C THR A 185 17.43 3.22 -6.11
N ASP A 186 17.44 3.00 -7.41
CA ASP A 186 17.90 4.03 -8.37
C ASP A 186 16.95 5.23 -8.39
N TYR A 187 15.66 5.00 -8.19
CA TYR A 187 14.71 6.10 -8.04
C TYR A 187 15.02 6.95 -6.80
N LEU A 188 15.53 6.36 -5.72
CA LEU A 188 15.92 7.10 -4.51
C LEU A 188 17.14 7.99 -4.73
N GLY A 189 18.08 7.57 -5.58
CA GLY A 189 19.22 8.39 -5.99
C GLY A 189 18.80 9.64 -6.79
N ILE A 190 17.77 9.49 -7.62
CA ILE A 190 17.24 10.58 -8.45
C ILE A 190 16.32 11.51 -7.64
N ALA A 191 15.57 10.96 -6.70
CA ALA A 191 14.55 11.68 -5.92
C ALA A 191 15.12 12.54 -4.78
N ASN A 192 16.44 12.68 -4.66
CA ASN A 192 17.05 13.68 -3.79
C ASN A 192 16.76 15.14 -4.25
N THR A 193 16.15 15.33 -5.40
CA THR A 193 15.78 16.62 -5.98
C THR A 193 14.34 16.60 -6.50
N GLU A 194 13.45 17.37 -5.90
CA GLU A 194 12.15 17.88 -6.38
C GLU A 194 10.98 16.90 -6.65
N ARG A 195 11.15 15.70 -7.21
CA ARG A 195 10.03 14.86 -7.69
C ARG A 195 9.17 14.18 -6.60
N LEU A 196 9.66 14.01 -5.39
CA LEU A 196 8.81 13.49 -4.29
C LEU A 196 7.72 14.49 -3.88
N ARG A 197 7.94 15.79 -4.09
CA ARG A 197 6.94 16.83 -3.83
C ARG A 197 5.79 16.76 -4.82
N GLU A 198 6.05 16.48 -6.09
CA GLU A 198 5.02 16.37 -7.12
C GLU A 198 4.10 15.16 -6.94
N ILE A 199 4.64 14.03 -6.48
CA ILE A 199 3.85 12.83 -6.18
C ILE A 199 3.04 13.00 -4.89
N SER A 200 3.57 13.71 -3.90
CA SER A 200 2.86 14.01 -2.64
C SER A 200 1.88 15.18 -2.76
N SER A 201 2.11 16.13 -3.67
CA SER A 201 1.22 17.25 -3.97
C SER A 201 0.15 16.91 -5.01
N GLY A 202 0.35 15.85 -5.78
CA GLY A 202 -0.59 15.35 -6.77
C GLY A 202 -1.81 14.67 -6.14
N SER A 203 -2.71 15.49 -5.59
CA SER A 203 -4.13 15.15 -5.35
C SER A 203 -4.41 13.99 -4.40
N PHE A 204 -4.27 14.26 -3.13
CA PHE A 204 -5.01 13.53 -2.10
C PHE A 204 -6.16 14.37 -1.55
#